data_b70b94cbf588510e4f53b1fd8b5276c8
#
_entry.id   b70b94cbf588510e4f53b1fd8b5276c8
#
_cell.length_a   1.000
_cell.length_b   1.000
_cell.length_c   1.000
_cell.angle_alpha   90.00
_cell.angle_beta   90.00
_cell.angle_gamma   90.00
#
_symmetry.space_group_name_H-M   'P 1'
#
loop_
_entity.id
_entity.type
_entity.pdbx_description
1 polymer ?
#
loop_
_entity_poly.entity_id
_entity_poly.type
_entity_poly.pdbx_seq_one_letter_code
_entity_poly.pdbx_strand_id
1 'polypeptide(L)'
;MFFRSEDYGFCAKGEGGAFVRSGAIRREGGSLPVNTDGGQLSCGYVWGMTHVREAVEQLRGTAVNQVPGARLSLVTGGPSIIPVSGMILGN
;
A
#
# COMPACT_ATOMS: atom_id res chain seq x y z
N MET A 1 0.85 -1.92 -10.39
CA MET A 1 1.63 -2.40 -9.22
C MET A 1 3.12 -2.52 -9.52
N PHE A 2 3.54 -3.26 -10.52
CA PHE A 2 4.96 -3.54 -10.80
C PHE A 2 5.78 -2.26 -11.01
N PHE A 3 5.37 -1.41 -11.93
CA PHE A 3 6.08 -0.16 -12.22
C PHE A 3 6.16 0.76 -11.00
N ARG A 4 5.09 0.85 -10.21
CA ARG A 4 5.11 1.67 -8.99
C ARG A 4 6.08 1.13 -7.95
N SER A 5 6.17 -0.19 -7.78
CA SER A 5 7.14 -0.77 -6.85
C SER A 5 8.58 -0.44 -7.24
N GLU A 6 8.87 -0.45 -8.53
CA GLU A 6 10.17 -0.05 -9.07
C GLU A 6 10.42 1.45 -8.91
N ASP A 7 9.43 2.28 -9.24
CA ASP A 7 9.57 3.75 -9.20
C ASP A 7 9.74 4.28 -7.78
N TYR A 8 9.09 3.65 -6.79
CA TYR A 8 9.27 4.00 -5.38
C TYR A 8 10.51 3.34 -4.73
N GLY A 9 11.27 2.55 -5.49
CA GLY A 9 12.52 1.96 -5.01
C GLY A 9 12.37 0.73 -4.12
N PHE A 10 11.20 0.09 -4.10
CA PHE A 10 11.01 -1.15 -3.35
C PHE A 10 11.70 -2.35 -3.99
N CYS A 11 11.98 -2.29 -5.28
CA CYS A 11 12.74 -3.27 -6.02
C CYS A 11 13.45 -2.60 -7.21
N ALA A 12 14.40 -3.29 -7.81
CA ALA A 12 15.13 -2.78 -8.97
C ALA A 12 14.22 -2.71 -10.21
N LYS A 13 14.57 -1.85 -11.15
CA LYS A 13 13.86 -1.74 -12.43
C LYS A 13 13.89 -3.08 -13.16
N GLY A 14 12.71 -3.50 -13.66
CA GLY A 14 12.52 -4.79 -14.32
C GLY A 14 12.24 -5.96 -13.38
N GLU A 15 12.36 -5.79 -12.07
CA GLU A 15 12.16 -6.85 -11.07
C GLU A 15 10.80 -6.81 -10.37
N GLY A 16 9.92 -5.89 -10.74
CA GLY A 16 8.61 -5.74 -10.11
C GLY A 16 7.77 -7.03 -10.11
N GLY A 17 7.80 -7.77 -11.21
CA GLY A 17 7.09 -9.06 -11.30
C GLY A 17 7.65 -10.12 -10.34
N ALA A 18 8.96 -10.24 -10.26
CA ALA A 18 9.62 -11.16 -9.33
C ALA A 18 9.36 -10.76 -7.88
N PHE A 19 9.40 -9.48 -7.57
CA PHE A 19 9.09 -8.93 -6.25
C PHE A 19 7.68 -9.32 -5.80
N VAL A 20 6.67 -9.17 -6.65
CA VAL A 20 5.30 -9.56 -6.33
C VAL A 20 5.17 -11.09 -6.19
N ARG A 21 5.78 -11.87 -7.08
CA ARG A 21 5.73 -13.34 -7.01
C ARG A 21 6.41 -13.91 -5.76
N SER A 22 7.40 -13.21 -5.21
CA SER A 22 8.08 -13.64 -3.98
C SER A 22 7.17 -13.63 -2.74
N GLY A 23 5.99 -13.02 -2.82
CA GLY A 23 5.08 -12.86 -1.70
C GLY A 23 5.38 -11.63 -0.83
N ALA A 24 6.26 -10.76 -1.26
CA ALA A 24 6.66 -9.56 -0.50
C ALA A 24 5.49 -8.64 -0.18
N ILE A 25 4.47 -8.59 -1.04
CA ILE A 25 3.29 -7.72 -0.86
C ILE A 25 2.16 -8.35 -0.05
N ARG A 26 2.32 -9.58 0.42
CA ARG A 26 1.29 -10.26 1.22
C ARG A 26 1.13 -9.59 2.57
N ARG A 27 -0.11 -9.58 3.08
CA ARG A 27 -0.41 -9.09 4.42
C ARG A 27 0.34 -9.89 5.49
N GLU A 28 0.31 -11.21 5.36
CA GLU A 28 0.98 -12.12 6.30
C GLU A 28 2.34 -12.55 5.75
N GLY A 29 3.38 -12.23 6.48
CA GLY A 29 4.74 -12.62 6.16
C GLY A 29 5.40 -11.84 5.03
N GLY A 30 4.71 -10.88 4.42
CA GLY A 30 5.30 -10.03 3.39
C GLY A 30 6.16 -8.93 4.00
N SER A 31 7.23 -8.56 3.30
CA SER A 31 8.11 -7.46 3.72
C SER A 31 7.50 -6.07 3.46
N LEU A 32 6.56 -5.99 2.52
CA LEU A 32 5.86 -4.75 2.15
C LEU A 32 4.38 -5.07 1.90
N PRO A 33 3.55 -5.23 2.95
CA PRO A 33 2.13 -5.48 2.78
C PRO A 33 1.43 -4.36 2.00
N VAL A 34 0.61 -4.73 1.01
CA VAL A 34 -0.06 -3.79 0.12
C VAL A 34 -1.57 -4.04 0.13
N ASN A 35 -2.36 -2.96 0.14
CA ASN A 35 -3.82 -2.98 0.10
C ASN A 35 -4.44 -3.87 1.20
N THR A 36 -4.05 -3.63 2.44
CA THR A 36 -4.53 -4.39 3.60
C THR A 36 -6.02 -4.22 3.86
N ASP A 37 -6.65 -3.16 3.32
CA ASP A 37 -8.10 -2.93 3.39
C ASP A 37 -8.90 -3.78 2.40
N GLY A 38 -8.26 -4.48 1.48
CA GLY A 38 -8.93 -5.31 0.48
C GLY A 38 -9.46 -4.55 -0.73
N GLY A 39 -9.25 -3.24 -0.81
CA GLY A 39 -9.73 -2.41 -1.92
C GLY A 39 -11.13 -1.82 -1.69
N GLN A 40 -11.76 -1.32 -2.76
CA GLN A 40 -12.95 -0.49 -2.67
C GLN A 40 -14.21 -1.11 -3.28
N LEU A 41 -14.17 -2.35 -3.73
CA LEU A 41 -15.33 -2.98 -4.41
C LEU A 41 -16.56 -3.09 -3.51
N SER A 42 -16.36 -3.30 -2.22
CA SER A 42 -17.44 -3.45 -1.24
C SER A 42 -17.57 -2.23 -0.31
N CYS A 43 -16.88 -1.15 -0.61
CA CYS A 43 -16.88 0.08 0.17
C CYS A 43 -17.34 1.25 -0.68
N GLY A 44 -17.84 2.30 -0.03
CA GLY A 44 -18.14 3.55 -0.71
C GLY A 44 -16.87 4.16 -1.33
N TYR A 45 -16.97 4.61 -2.55
CA TYR A 45 -15.88 5.31 -3.22
C TYR A 45 -15.82 6.76 -2.73
N VAL A 46 -14.77 7.11 -2.02
CA VAL A 46 -14.57 8.45 -1.44
C VAL A 46 -13.26 9.07 -1.93
N TRP A 47 -12.99 8.93 -3.21
CA TRP A 47 -11.84 9.54 -3.89
C TRP A 47 -10.49 9.16 -3.26
N GLY A 48 -10.35 7.90 -2.83
CA GLY A 48 -9.11 7.37 -2.26
C GLY A 48 -8.92 7.64 -0.77
N MET A 49 -9.84 8.29 -0.09
CA MET A 49 -9.74 8.54 1.35
C MET A 49 -9.79 7.28 2.19
N THR A 50 -10.36 6.19 1.67
CA THR A 50 -10.33 4.87 2.32
C THR A 50 -8.91 4.37 2.53
N HIS A 51 -7.99 4.65 1.62
CA HIS A 51 -6.58 4.29 1.76
C HIS A 51 -5.89 5.10 2.85
N VAL A 52 -6.23 6.39 2.96
CA VAL A 52 -5.72 7.24 4.05
C VAL A 52 -6.24 6.76 5.40
N ARG A 53 -7.53 6.42 5.50
CA ARG A 53 -8.12 5.85 6.70
C ARG A 53 -7.41 4.57 7.12
N GLU A 54 -7.24 3.64 6.19
CA GLU A 54 -6.53 2.38 6.46
C GLU A 54 -5.11 2.63 6.94
N ALA A 55 -4.38 3.56 6.33
CA ALA A 55 -3.03 3.91 6.75
C ALA A 55 -3.00 4.41 8.21
N VAL A 56 -3.96 5.27 8.59
CA VAL A 56 -4.08 5.77 9.96
C VAL A 56 -4.41 4.64 10.93
N GLU A 57 -5.37 3.77 10.59
CA GLU A 57 -5.77 2.64 11.42
C GLU A 57 -4.61 1.65 11.61
N GLN A 58 -3.82 1.39 10.56
CA GLN A 58 -2.61 0.56 10.66
C GLN A 58 -1.60 1.14 11.64
N LEU A 59 -1.35 2.44 11.57
CA LEU A 59 -0.40 3.10 12.47
C LEU A 59 -0.89 3.19 13.92
N ARG A 60 -2.21 3.23 14.11
CA ARG A 60 -2.84 3.23 15.44
C ARG A 60 -3.00 1.82 16.04
N GLY A 61 -2.75 0.77 15.26
CA GLY A 61 -2.95 -0.60 15.68
C GLY A 61 -4.41 -1.04 15.77
N THR A 62 -5.31 -0.36 15.06
CA THR A 62 -6.76 -0.60 15.11
C THR A 62 -7.33 -1.16 13.80
N ALA A 63 -6.50 -1.45 12.81
CA ALA A 63 -6.95 -2.00 11.54
C ALA A 63 -7.50 -3.41 11.69
N VAL A 64 -8.50 -3.76 10.87
CA VAL A 64 -9.06 -5.12 10.84
C VAL A 64 -8.01 -6.14 10.40
N ASN A 65 -7.26 -5.82 9.37
CA ASN A 65 -6.15 -6.63 8.86
C ASN A 65 -4.81 -6.03 9.29
N GLN A 66 -4.58 -5.97 10.58
CA GLN A 66 -3.42 -5.30 11.16
C GLN A 66 -2.10 -5.93 10.73
N VAL A 67 -1.18 -5.10 10.25
CA VAL A 67 0.22 -5.46 10.01
C VAL A 67 0.99 -5.30 11.32
N PRO A 68 1.59 -6.36 11.86
CA PRO A 68 2.35 -6.25 13.10
C PRO A 68 3.52 -5.28 12.99
N GLY A 69 3.65 -4.38 13.96
CA GLY A 69 4.77 -3.45 14.03
C GLY A 69 4.80 -2.34 12.97
N ALA A 70 3.67 -2.04 12.34
CA ALA A 70 3.59 -0.97 11.36
C ALA A 70 3.94 0.39 11.98
N ARG A 71 4.96 1.06 11.45
CA ARG A 71 5.43 2.37 11.92
C ARG A 71 5.40 3.44 10.84
N LEU A 72 5.43 3.02 9.59
CA LEU A 72 5.32 3.88 8.42
C LEU A 72 4.28 3.31 7.47
N SER A 73 3.53 4.18 6.84
CA SER A 73 2.57 3.80 5.81
C SER A 73 2.68 4.75 4.63
N LEU A 74 2.74 4.19 3.43
CA LEU A 74 2.74 4.93 2.18
C LEU A 74 1.37 4.82 1.52
N VAL A 75 0.73 5.94 1.29
CA VAL A 75 -0.50 6.03 0.51
C VAL A 75 -0.19 6.67 -0.83
N THR A 76 -0.56 6.02 -1.92
CA THR A 76 -0.39 6.55 -3.26
C THR A 76 -1.75 6.76 -3.92
N GLY A 77 -1.89 7.84 -4.64
CA GLY A 77 -3.13 8.19 -5.35
C GLY A 77 -2.84 8.72 -6.74
N GLY A 78 -3.90 8.77 -7.54
CA GLY A 78 -3.85 9.32 -8.87
C GLY A 78 -4.25 8.32 -9.95
N PRO A 79 -4.64 8.79 -11.13
CA PRO A 79 -4.91 7.94 -12.27
C PRO A 79 -3.62 7.21 -12.72
N SER A 80 -3.79 6.25 -13.58
CA SER A 80 -2.68 5.39 -14.02
C SER A 80 -1.56 6.14 -14.76
N ILE A 81 -1.79 7.36 -15.18
CA ILE A 81 -0.83 8.15 -15.94
C ILE A 81 -0.35 9.35 -15.11
N ILE A 82 -0.98 10.50 -15.23
CA ILE A 82 -0.61 11.76 -14.56
C ILE A 82 -1.93 12.51 -14.24
N PRO A 83 -2.03 13.21 -13.09
CA PRO A 83 -1.07 13.36 -12.01
C PRO A 83 -1.08 12.19 -11.02
N VAL A 84 0.04 11.99 -10.32
CA VAL A 84 0.16 11.04 -9.23
C VAL A 84 0.54 11.79 -7.95
N SER A 85 0.13 11.24 -6.81
CA SER A 85 0.45 11.80 -5.51
C SER A 85 0.88 10.70 -4.55
N GLY A 86 1.61 11.06 -3.52
CA GLY A 86 2.01 10.14 -2.47
C GLY A 86 2.04 10.84 -1.13
N MET A 87 1.73 10.10 -0.07
CA MET A 87 1.75 10.58 1.29
C MET A 87 2.40 9.50 2.17
N ILE A 88 3.34 9.90 2.98
CA ILE A 88 3.94 9.01 3.99
C ILE A 88 3.42 9.45 5.36
N LEU A 89 2.86 8.50 6.08
CA LEU A 89 2.39 8.67 7.44
C LEU A 89 3.29 7.86 8.38
N GLY A 90 3.50 8.35 9.58
CA GLY A 90 4.28 7.67 10.59
C GLY A 90 3.79 7.97 12.01
N ASN A 91 4.19 7.13 12.94
CA ASN A 91 3.94 7.34 14.36
C ASN A 91 5.20 7.24 15.19
#